data_09b094153940c7784a068ae0c034aebb
#
_entry.id   09b094153940c7784a068ae0c034aebb
#
_cell.length_a   1.000
_cell.length_b   1.000
_cell.length_c   1.000
_cell.angle_alpha   90.00
_cell.angle_beta   90.00
_cell.angle_gamma   90.00
#
_symmetry.space_group_name_H-M   'P 1'
#
loop_
_entity.id
_entity.type
_entity.pdbx_description
1 polymer ?
#
loop_
_entity_poly.entity_id
_entity_poly.type
_entity_poly.pdbx_seq_one_letter_code
_entity_poly.pdbx_strand_id
1 'polypeptide(L)'
;MSGTSHMGELQESSHGQGHDYDAGSPHLRHAALRHGIVERIRALVNGQFERYGRCRVVEVGAGHGTFTDHVAALGAEVTVTEMSRPSLEVLRQRFAHNPGVRLVHDPDGEQLFRDGGEFDLALCVSVLHHIPDYQGFVKRISDLVVPGGAFASFQDPIWYPSRSRANMTADRWAYYAWRIGRGDLVNGVHTRLRRARGTLDESNPSDMVEYHVVRQGVDDRALESMLRERFDSVDRWTYWSTQSPALQALGSRSRLRTTFGLVASDRRS
;
A
#
# COMPACT_ATOMS: atom_id res chain seq x y z
N MET A 1 -10.11 -19.73 15.61
CA MET A 1 -8.76 -19.31 15.15
C MET A 1 -9.00 -18.24 14.10
N SER A 2 -8.56 -17.02 14.36
CA SER A 2 -8.96 -15.84 13.58
C SER A 2 -8.25 -15.83 12.23
N GLY A 3 -8.94 -15.37 11.16
CA GLY A 3 -8.39 -15.29 9.80
C GLY A 3 -7.15 -14.40 9.65
N THR A 4 -6.78 -13.64 10.67
CA THR A 4 -5.59 -12.78 10.72
C THR A 4 -4.29 -13.54 10.95
N SER A 5 -4.26 -14.64 11.73
CA SER A 5 -3.03 -15.44 11.92
C SER A 5 -2.62 -16.19 10.64
N HIS A 6 -3.60 -16.61 9.86
CA HIS A 6 -3.38 -17.28 8.58
C HIS A 6 -2.84 -16.31 7.49
N MET A 7 -3.24 -15.05 7.55
CA MET A 7 -2.72 -14.00 6.65
C MET A 7 -1.23 -13.72 6.90
N GLY A 8 -0.78 -13.73 8.16
CA GLY A 8 0.64 -13.58 8.51
C GLY A 8 1.50 -14.70 7.92
N GLU A 9 1.08 -15.96 8.06
CA GLU A 9 1.79 -17.12 7.53
C GLU A 9 1.87 -17.11 5.99
N LEU A 10 0.81 -16.67 5.33
CA LEU A 10 0.76 -16.57 3.87
C LEU A 10 1.63 -15.43 3.33
N GLN A 11 1.68 -14.30 4.03
CA GLN A 11 2.60 -13.22 3.68
C GLN A 11 4.06 -13.59 3.94
N GLU A 12 4.37 -14.35 5.00
CA GLU A 12 5.72 -14.88 5.21
C GLU A 12 6.17 -15.79 4.06
N SER A 13 5.29 -16.64 3.53
CA SER A 13 5.62 -17.52 2.41
C SER A 13 5.75 -16.79 1.06
N SER A 14 5.02 -15.70 0.88
CA SER A 14 4.95 -14.95 -0.39
C SER A 14 6.03 -13.88 -0.51
N HIS A 15 6.54 -13.37 0.61
CA HIS A 15 7.45 -12.23 0.66
C HIS A 15 8.83 -12.58 1.26
N GLY A 16 9.17 -13.88 1.33
CA GLY A 16 10.44 -14.37 1.84
C GLY A 16 11.67 -13.87 1.07
N GLN A 17 12.87 -14.21 1.58
CA GLN A 17 14.15 -13.90 0.95
C GLN A 17 14.16 -14.38 -0.50
N GLY A 18 14.36 -13.46 -1.45
CA GLY A 18 14.36 -13.73 -2.89
C GLY A 18 13.16 -13.18 -3.64
N HIS A 19 12.16 -12.59 -2.96
CA HIS A 19 11.08 -11.89 -3.64
C HIS A 19 11.57 -10.55 -4.19
N ASP A 20 11.54 -10.42 -5.53
CA ASP A 20 11.89 -9.15 -6.20
C ASP A 20 10.71 -8.16 -6.06
N TYR A 21 10.69 -7.44 -4.94
CA TYR A 21 9.69 -6.42 -4.64
C TYR A 21 9.60 -5.36 -5.75
N ASP A 22 10.75 -4.99 -6.34
CA ASP A 22 10.81 -3.94 -7.36
C ASP A 22 10.15 -4.39 -8.66
N ALA A 23 10.33 -5.64 -9.06
CA ALA A 23 9.77 -6.16 -10.31
C ALA A 23 8.24 -6.33 -10.27
N GLY A 24 7.66 -6.62 -9.10
CA GLY A 24 6.22 -6.81 -8.90
C GLY A 24 5.45 -5.52 -8.63
N SER A 25 6.14 -4.49 -8.13
CA SER A 25 5.53 -3.27 -7.59
C SER A 25 5.70 -2.08 -8.54
N PRO A 26 4.66 -1.63 -9.27
CA PRO A 26 4.79 -0.54 -10.24
C PRO A 26 5.36 0.75 -9.66
N HIS A 27 4.97 1.10 -8.43
CA HIS A 27 5.40 2.31 -7.74
C HIS A 27 6.89 2.29 -7.31
N LEU A 28 7.48 1.12 -7.19
CA LEU A 28 8.92 0.97 -6.95
C LEU A 28 9.69 0.94 -8.28
N ARG A 29 9.12 0.27 -9.29
CA ARG A 29 9.75 0.08 -10.60
C ARG A 29 9.77 1.35 -11.45
N HIS A 30 8.67 2.11 -11.47
CA HIS A 30 8.54 3.28 -12.35
C HIS A 30 8.94 4.56 -11.61
N ALA A 31 10.07 5.14 -11.98
CA ALA A 31 10.63 6.34 -11.35
C ALA A 31 9.62 7.49 -11.23
N ALA A 32 8.79 7.72 -12.26
CA ALA A 32 7.79 8.79 -12.24
C ALA A 32 6.69 8.55 -11.19
N LEU A 33 6.21 7.30 -11.02
CA LEU A 33 5.24 6.96 -9.97
C LEU A 33 5.86 7.11 -8.59
N ARG A 34 7.06 6.56 -8.40
CA ARG A 34 7.80 6.65 -7.14
C ARG A 34 8.05 8.12 -6.77
N HIS A 35 8.55 8.93 -7.71
CA HIS A 35 8.79 10.35 -7.49
C HIS A 35 7.51 11.09 -7.10
N GLY A 36 6.40 10.85 -7.78
CA GLY A 36 5.11 11.49 -7.46
C GLY A 36 4.60 11.15 -6.06
N ILE A 37 4.81 9.92 -5.58
CA ILE A 37 4.47 9.50 -4.20
C ILE A 37 5.42 10.19 -3.21
N VAL A 38 6.73 10.14 -3.47
CA VAL A 38 7.76 10.74 -2.60
C VAL A 38 7.54 12.23 -2.40
N GLU A 39 7.23 12.98 -3.48
CA GLU A 39 6.98 14.42 -3.37
C GLU A 39 5.75 14.74 -2.51
N ARG A 40 4.70 13.92 -2.61
CA ARG A 40 3.51 14.10 -1.74
C ARG A 40 3.81 13.76 -0.29
N ILE A 41 4.54 12.68 -0.02
CA ILE A 41 5.01 12.33 1.33
C ILE A 41 5.87 13.45 1.90
N ARG A 42 6.81 13.97 1.12
CA ARG A 42 7.69 15.07 1.50
C ARG A 42 6.89 16.32 1.87
N ALA A 43 5.90 16.70 1.06
CA ALA A 43 5.03 17.84 1.34
C ALA A 43 4.26 17.66 2.67
N LEU A 44 3.75 16.45 2.95
CA LEU A 44 3.06 16.15 4.19
C LEU A 44 3.98 16.24 5.40
N VAL A 45 5.17 15.62 5.32
CA VAL A 45 6.16 15.65 6.42
C VAL A 45 6.61 17.08 6.70
N ASN A 46 6.94 17.85 5.66
CA ASN A 46 7.34 19.26 5.82
C ASN A 46 6.23 20.10 6.44
N GLY A 47 4.97 19.90 6.00
CA GLY A 47 3.83 20.60 6.59
C GLY A 47 3.65 20.31 8.09
N GLN A 48 3.94 19.09 8.55
CA GLN A 48 3.92 18.76 9.98
C GLN A 48 5.08 19.43 10.73
N PHE A 49 6.30 19.47 10.12
CA PHE A 49 7.42 20.20 10.71
C PHE A 49 7.16 21.69 10.82
N GLU A 50 6.57 22.31 9.79
CA GLU A 50 6.21 23.74 9.81
C GLU A 50 5.18 24.05 10.91
N ARG A 51 4.25 23.13 11.15
CA ARG A 51 3.17 23.31 12.12
C ARG A 51 3.61 23.03 13.56
N TYR A 52 4.38 21.97 13.79
CA TYR A 52 4.67 21.44 15.12
C TYR A 52 6.15 21.42 15.50
N GLY A 53 7.05 21.79 14.59
CA GLY A 53 8.51 21.69 14.80
C GLY A 53 9.03 20.25 14.86
N ARG A 54 8.16 19.26 14.63
CA ARG A 54 8.46 17.81 14.62
C ARG A 54 7.52 17.08 13.68
N CYS A 55 7.85 15.84 13.35
CA CYS A 55 6.94 14.96 12.62
C CYS A 55 7.13 13.52 13.11
N ARG A 56 6.11 12.95 13.72
CA ARG A 56 6.01 11.54 14.11
C ARG A 56 5.16 10.83 13.08
N VAL A 57 5.75 9.87 12.38
CA VAL A 57 5.10 9.13 11.31
C VAL A 57 4.89 7.69 11.72
N VAL A 58 3.70 7.13 11.47
CA VAL A 58 3.53 5.69 11.41
C VAL A 58 3.42 5.27 9.96
N GLU A 59 4.30 4.36 9.53
CA GLU A 59 4.24 3.72 8.22
C GLU A 59 3.83 2.25 8.40
N VAL A 60 2.72 1.88 7.79
CA VAL A 60 2.18 0.52 7.87
C VAL A 60 2.56 -0.28 6.63
N GLY A 61 3.16 -1.47 6.83
CA GLY A 61 3.54 -2.37 5.75
C GLY A 61 4.64 -1.78 4.86
N ALA A 62 5.75 -1.35 5.44
CA ALA A 62 6.82 -0.65 4.71
C ALA A 62 7.60 -1.53 3.72
N GLY A 63 7.37 -2.85 3.72
CA GLY A 63 8.12 -3.81 2.90
C GLY A 63 9.62 -3.71 3.17
N HIS A 64 10.41 -3.30 2.19
CA HIS A 64 11.87 -3.11 2.34
C HIS A 64 12.28 -1.67 2.69
N GLY A 65 11.34 -0.77 3.04
CA GLY A 65 11.61 0.55 3.60
C GLY A 65 11.96 1.64 2.58
N THR A 66 11.53 1.52 1.34
CA THR A 66 11.84 2.52 0.31
C THR A 66 11.26 3.90 0.66
N PHE A 67 10.03 3.96 1.16
CA PHE A 67 9.42 5.24 1.55
C PHE A 67 9.85 5.65 2.96
N THR A 68 10.11 4.69 3.86
CA THR A 68 10.72 4.93 5.17
C THR A 68 12.02 5.74 5.05
N ASP A 69 12.90 5.40 4.09
CA ASP A 69 14.14 6.16 3.84
C ASP A 69 13.87 7.63 3.54
N HIS A 70 12.88 7.91 2.69
CA HIS A 70 12.55 9.29 2.32
C HIS A 70 11.98 10.07 3.51
N VAL A 71 11.15 9.44 4.33
CA VAL A 71 10.58 10.06 5.55
C VAL A 71 11.66 10.31 6.58
N ALA A 72 12.49 9.31 6.85
CA ALA A 72 13.57 9.40 7.84
C ALA A 72 14.66 10.40 7.42
N ALA A 73 14.96 10.51 6.12
CA ALA A 73 15.92 11.48 5.59
C ALA A 73 15.47 12.94 5.77
N LEU A 74 14.18 13.20 6.02
CA LEU A 74 13.64 14.51 6.36
C LEU A 74 13.75 14.82 7.86
N GLY A 75 14.25 13.88 8.67
CA GLY A 75 14.38 14.03 10.12
C GLY A 75 13.13 13.66 10.92
N ALA A 76 12.14 13.03 10.31
CA ALA A 76 10.96 12.55 11.01
C ALA A 76 11.27 11.32 11.89
N GLU A 77 10.55 11.20 13.00
CA GLU A 77 10.53 9.98 13.82
C GLU A 77 9.54 8.99 13.18
N VAL A 78 10.02 7.82 12.75
CA VAL A 78 9.20 6.86 12.02
C VAL A 78 8.99 5.59 12.84
N THR A 79 7.74 5.28 13.13
CA THR A 79 7.34 3.95 13.60
C THR A 79 6.88 3.13 12.40
N VAL A 80 7.58 2.06 12.11
CA VAL A 80 7.28 1.14 11.00
C VAL A 80 6.64 -0.12 11.54
N THR A 81 5.48 -0.50 11.05
CA THR A 81 4.91 -1.81 11.32
C THR A 81 5.08 -2.72 10.11
N GLU A 82 5.52 -3.95 10.34
CA GLU A 82 5.72 -4.94 9.29
C GLU A 82 5.27 -6.33 9.77
N MET A 83 4.48 -7.00 8.95
CA MET A 83 3.91 -8.30 9.24
C MET A 83 4.90 -9.43 8.95
N SER A 84 5.66 -9.30 7.87
CA SER A 84 6.60 -10.30 7.38
C SER A 84 7.94 -10.24 8.15
N ARG A 85 8.34 -11.35 8.79
CA ARG A 85 9.64 -11.44 9.46
C ARG A 85 10.84 -11.25 8.51
N PRO A 86 10.85 -11.84 7.30
CA PRO A 86 11.93 -11.58 6.34
C PRO A 86 12.06 -10.10 5.96
N SER A 87 10.94 -9.41 5.71
CA SER A 87 10.96 -7.96 5.43
C SER A 87 11.43 -7.16 6.64
N LEU A 88 11.00 -7.54 7.84
CA LEU A 88 11.45 -6.90 9.08
C LEU A 88 12.97 -7.03 9.28
N GLU A 89 13.57 -8.17 8.90
CA GLU A 89 15.02 -8.36 8.97
C GLU A 89 15.77 -7.46 7.99
N VAL A 90 15.26 -7.29 6.77
CA VAL A 90 15.78 -6.30 5.81
C VAL A 90 15.71 -4.88 6.39
N LEU A 91 14.58 -4.52 7.00
CA LEU A 91 14.41 -3.22 7.65
C LEU A 91 15.38 -3.02 8.81
N ARG A 92 15.60 -4.05 9.65
CA ARG A 92 16.59 -3.99 10.76
C ARG A 92 18.00 -3.70 10.27
N GLN A 93 18.41 -4.37 9.20
CA GLN A 93 19.73 -4.12 8.61
C GLN A 93 19.81 -2.73 7.98
N ARG A 94 18.77 -2.32 7.25
CA ARG A 94 18.72 -1.03 6.56
C ARG A 94 18.75 0.15 7.51
N PHE A 95 18.03 0.07 8.62
CA PHE A 95 17.89 1.16 9.60
C PHE A 95 18.69 0.95 10.89
N ALA A 96 19.66 0.01 10.91
CA ALA A 96 20.46 -0.33 12.09
C ALA A 96 21.13 0.86 12.78
N HIS A 97 21.44 1.91 12.02
CA HIS A 97 22.13 3.11 12.51
C HIS A 97 21.24 4.35 12.51
N ASN A 98 19.96 4.20 12.32
CA ASN A 98 19.01 5.32 12.34
C ASN A 98 18.12 5.27 13.61
N PRO A 99 18.47 6.01 14.67
CA PRO A 99 17.70 5.99 15.91
C PRO A 99 16.29 6.60 15.76
N GLY A 100 16.02 7.35 14.69
CA GLY A 100 14.72 7.91 14.38
C GLY A 100 13.72 6.87 13.80
N VAL A 101 14.15 5.62 13.52
CA VAL A 101 13.29 4.58 12.98
C VAL A 101 13.06 3.47 13.99
N ARG A 102 11.83 3.34 14.47
CA ARG A 102 11.36 2.25 15.33
C ARG A 102 10.65 1.19 14.52
N LEU A 103 11.11 -0.06 14.59
CA LEU A 103 10.52 -1.19 13.88
C LEU A 103 9.64 -2.02 14.82
N VAL A 104 8.43 -2.33 14.38
CA VAL A 104 7.44 -3.12 15.12
C VAL A 104 7.06 -4.32 14.27
N HIS A 105 7.26 -5.53 14.80
CA HIS A 105 6.71 -6.75 14.19
C HIS A 105 5.24 -6.85 14.52
N ASP A 106 4.39 -6.81 13.52
CA ASP A 106 2.94 -6.79 13.66
C ASP A 106 2.27 -7.90 12.81
N PRO A 107 2.41 -9.17 13.22
CA PRO A 107 1.99 -10.31 12.40
C PRO A 107 0.47 -10.44 12.26
N ASP A 108 -0.30 -9.81 13.12
CA ASP A 108 -1.76 -9.86 13.12
C ASP A 108 -2.41 -8.50 12.77
N GLY A 109 -1.60 -7.44 12.54
CA GLY A 109 -2.09 -6.09 12.26
C GLY A 109 -2.69 -5.39 13.48
N GLU A 110 -2.48 -5.92 14.68
CA GLU A 110 -3.07 -5.43 15.93
C GLU A 110 -2.06 -4.84 16.90
N GLN A 111 -0.74 -5.10 16.69
CA GLN A 111 0.30 -4.65 17.61
C GLN A 111 0.37 -3.13 17.70
N LEU A 112 0.25 -2.45 16.57
CA LEU A 112 0.18 -0.99 16.53
C LEU A 112 -0.93 -0.43 17.43
N PHE A 113 -2.11 -1.05 17.37
CA PHE A 113 -3.27 -0.58 18.14
C PHE A 113 -3.19 -0.96 19.63
N ARG A 114 -2.49 -2.07 19.97
CA ARG A 114 -2.19 -2.44 21.36
C ARG A 114 -1.17 -1.51 21.99
N ASP A 115 -0.12 -1.16 21.24
CA ASP A 115 0.91 -0.22 21.70
C ASP A 115 0.37 1.21 21.80
N GLY A 116 -0.59 1.54 20.95
CA GLY A 116 -1.11 2.90 20.83
C GLY A 116 -0.06 3.88 20.30
N GLY A 117 -0.30 5.14 20.50
CA GLY A 117 0.62 6.22 20.12
C GLY A 117 -0.13 7.41 19.55
N GLU A 118 0.60 8.49 19.35
CA GLU A 118 0.13 9.71 18.69
C GLU A 118 1.06 10.02 17.52
N PHE A 119 0.48 10.13 16.34
CA PHE A 119 1.24 10.36 15.11
C PHE A 119 0.76 11.64 14.42
N ASP A 120 1.69 12.38 13.86
CA ASP A 120 1.40 13.57 13.09
C ASP A 120 1.03 13.19 11.63
N LEU A 121 1.51 12.01 11.17
CA LEU A 121 1.17 11.43 9.87
C LEU A 121 1.04 9.90 9.96
N ALA A 122 -0.06 9.36 9.45
CA ALA A 122 -0.20 7.93 9.18
C ALA A 122 -0.07 7.67 7.68
N LEU A 123 0.81 6.73 7.29
CA LEU A 123 1.18 6.45 5.90
C LEU A 123 0.96 4.97 5.56
N CYS A 124 0.27 4.72 4.45
CA CYS A 124 0.09 3.41 3.83
C CYS A 124 0.49 3.48 2.35
N VAL A 125 1.40 2.64 1.89
CA VAL A 125 1.76 2.57 0.47
C VAL A 125 1.60 1.15 -0.05
N SER A 126 0.58 0.93 -0.89
CA SER A 126 0.25 -0.41 -1.44
C SER A 126 -0.09 -1.44 -0.35
N VAL A 127 -0.92 -1.05 0.62
CA VAL A 127 -1.21 -1.83 1.83
C VAL A 127 -2.69 -2.15 2.00
N LEU A 128 -3.58 -1.18 1.76
CA LEU A 128 -5.00 -1.33 2.13
C LEU A 128 -5.68 -2.51 1.43
N HIS A 129 -5.26 -2.85 0.22
CA HIS A 129 -5.79 -3.99 -0.52
C HIS A 129 -5.41 -5.35 0.07
N HIS A 130 -4.48 -5.41 1.02
CA HIS A 130 -4.13 -6.61 1.78
C HIS A 130 -4.92 -6.72 3.11
N ILE A 131 -5.60 -5.67 3.54
CA ILE A 131 -6.30 -5.63 4.82
C ILE A 131 -7.77 -6.02 4.62
N PRO A 132 -8.25 -7.10 5.25
CA PRO A 132 -9.62 -7.58 5.14
C PRO A 132 -10.68 -6.52 5.43
N ASP A 133 -10.60 -5.88 6.56
CA ASP A 133 -11.43 -4.76 6.97
C ASP A 133 -10.63 -3.46 6.88
N TYR A 134 -10.29 -3.06 5.65
CA TYR A 134 -9.52 -1.83 5.43
C TYR A 134 -10.27 -0.56 5.89
N GLN A 135 -11.61 -0.56 5.88
CA GLN A 135 -12.39 0.58 6.37
C GLN A 135 -12.29 0.71 7.89
N GLY A 136 -12.49 -0.39 8.62
CA GLY A 136 -12.28 -0.43 10.07
C GLY A 136 -10.85 -0.10 10.45
N PHE A 137 -9.86 -0.60 9.69
CA PHE A 137 -8.45 -0.27 9.88
C PHE A 137 -8.17 1.23 9.70
N VAL A 138 -8.63 1.84 8.59
CA VAL A 138 -8.43 3.28 8.31
C VAL A 138 -9.11 4.14 9.37
N LYS A 139 -10.28 3.73 9.87
CA LYS A 139 -10.92 4.40 11.00
C LYS A 139 -10.05 4.37 12.25
N ARG A 140 -9.55 3.19 12.63
CA ARG A 140 -8.72 3.00 13.83
C ARG A 140 -7.38 3.73 13.74
N ILE A 141 -6.69 3.66 12.59
CA ILE A 141 -5.41 4.37 12.44
C ILE A 141 -5.60 5.88 12.41
N SER A 142 -6.74 6.38 11.91
CA SER A 142 -7.10 7.79 12.00
C SER A 142 -7.29 8.26 13.44
N ASP A 143 -7.68 7.36 14.36
CA ASP A 143 -7.80 7.69 15.78
C ASP A 143 -6.43 7.88 16.47
N LEU A 144 -5.36 7.32 15.90
CA LEU A 144 -3.98 7.52 16.36
C LEU A 144 -3.32 8.79 15.78
N VAL A 145 -3.94 9.42 14.78
CA VAL A 145 -3.46 10.70 14.23
C VAL A 145 -3.89 11.84 15.14
N VAL A 146 -2.98 12.74 15.49
CA VAL A 146 -3.29 13.90 16.34
C VAL A 146 -4.22 14.89 15.63
N PRO A 147 -4.98 15.73 16.36
CA PRO A 147 -5.68 16.86 15.76
C PRO A 147 -4.73 17.71 14.91
N GLY A 148 -5.15 18.06 13.69
CA GLY A 148 -4.31 18.76 12.70
C GLY A 148 -3.29 17.88 11.96
N GLY A 149 -3.18 16.58 12.30
CA GLY A 149 -2.35 15.63 11.60
C GLY A 149 -3.00 15.12 10.30
N ALA A 150 -2.32 14.17 9.62
CA ALA A 150 -2.74 13.68 8.32
C ALA A 150 -2.73 12.14 8.23
N PHE A 151 -3.59 11.62 7.33
CA PHE A 151 -3.55 10.24 6.85
C PHE A 151 -3.30 10.24 5.35
N ALA A 152 -2.45 9.35 4.85
CA ALA A 152 -2.18 9.20 3.42
C ALA A 152 -2.13 7.74 3.01
N SER A 153 -2.77 7.41 1.89
CA SER A 153 -2.68 6.11 1.23
C SER A 153 -2.38 6.27 -0.25
N PHE A 154 -1.44 5.46 -0.75
CA PHE A 154 -1.02 5.48 -2.15
C PHE A 154 -0.97 4.07 -2.72
N GLN A 155 -1.21 3.96 -4.02
CA GLN A 155 -0.94 2.74 -4.80
C GLN A 155 -1.87 1.56 -4.49
N ASP A 156 -3.06 1.81 -3.98
CA ASP A 156 -4.09 0.78 -3.86
C ASP A 156 -4.97 0.73 -5.11
N PRO A 157 -5.39 -0.47 -5.59
CA PRO A 157 -6.26 -0.60 -6.74
C PRO A 157 -7.65 -0.03 -6.44
N ILE A 158 -8.18 0.78 -7.37
CA ILE A 158 -9.56 1.28 -7.27
C ILE A 158 -10.58 0.14 -7.29
N TRP A 159 -11.71 0.36 -6.64
CA TRP A 159 -12.81 -0.59 -6.58
C TRP A 159 -13.29 -1.01 -7.97
N TYR A 160 -13.20 -2.30 -8.28
CA TYR A 160 -13.42 -2.83 -9.62
C TYR A 160 -14.82 -2.58 -10.16
N PRO A 161 -15.93 -2.67 -9.35
CA PRO A 161 -17.25 -2.33 -9.83
C PRO A 161 -17.41 -0.88 -10.30
N SER A 162 -16.55 0.04 -9.82
CA SER A 162 -16.55 1.44 -10.27
C SER A 162 -15.74 1.68 -11.56
N ARG A 163 -14.97 0.67 -12.03
CA ARG A 163 -14.08 0.80 -13.19
C ARG A 163 -14.86 0.64 -14.50
N SER A 164 -14.54 1.49 -15.47
CA SER A 164 -15.09 1.33 -16.83
C SER A 164 -14.60 0.03 -17.49
N ARG A 165 -15.37 -0.51 -18.45
CA ARG A 165 -14.97 -1.66 -19.25
C ARG A 165 -13.62 -1.45 -19.96
N ALA A 166 -13.36 -0.22 -20.41
CA ALA A 166 -12.08 0.15 -21.03
C ALA A 166 -10.92 0.02 -20.05
N ASN A 167 -11.07 0.51 -18.80
CA ASN A 167 -10.06 0.37 -17.76
C ASN A 167 -9.78 -1.11 -17.43
N MET A 168 -10.84 -1.93 -17.28
CA MET A 168 -10.67 -3.36 -16.99
C MET A 168 -9.99 -4.12 -18.12
N THR A 169 -10.34 -3.79 -19.37
CA THR A 169 -9.72 -4.41 -20.53
C THR A 169 -8.26 -4.02 -20.69
N ALA A 170 -7.94 -2.73 -20.55
CA ALA A 170 -6.57 -2.23 -20.63
C ALA A 170 -5.68 -2.82 -19.54
N ASP A 171 -6.15 -2.88 -18.30
CA ASP A 171 -5.46 -3.48 -17.17
C ASP A 171 -5.16 -4.96 -17.41
N ARG A 172 -6.14 -5.70 -17.90
CA ARG A 172 -6.01 -7.12 -18.29
C ARG A 172 -4.94 -7.32 -19.36
N TRP A 173 -4.94 -6.50 -20.40
CA TRP A 173 -3.93 -6.57 -21.46
C TRP A 173 -2.54 -6.20 -20.94
N ALA A 174 -2.45 -5.19 -20.07
CA ALA A 174 -1.19 -4.79 -19.45
C ALA A 174 -0.59 -5.91 -18.60
N TYR A 175 -1.41 -6.62 -17.84
CA TYR A 175 -1.00 -7.77 -17.06
C TYR A 175 -0.50 -8.93 -17.94
N TYR A 176 -1.20 -9.26 -19.03
CA TYR A 176 -0.73 -10.31 -19.94
C TYR A 176 0.55 -9.93 -20.66
N ALA A 177 0.66 -8.70 -21.15
CA ALA A 177 1.87 -8.24 -21.81
C ALA A 177 3.09 -8.33 -20.86
N TRP A 178 2.90 -8.01 -19.59
CA TRP A 178 3.94 -8.15 -18.58
C TRP A 178 4.33 -9.62 -18.33
N ARG A 179 3.35 -10.54 -18.23
CA ARG A 179 3.62 -11.98 -18.06
C ARG A 179 4.29 -12.60 -19.27
N ILE A 180 3.90 -12.21 -20.48
CA ILE A 180 4.57 -12.64 -21.72
C ILE A 180 6.03 -12.24 -21.69
N GLY A 181 6.33 -10.99 -21.33
CA GLY A 181 7.69 -10.47 -21.24
C GLY A 181 8.56 -11.20 -20.19
N ARG A 182 7.95 -11.88 -19.22
CA ARG A 182 8.67 -12.70 -18.21
C ARG A 182 8.75 -14.20 -18.56
N GLY A 183 8.13 -14.64 -19.62
CA GLY A 183 8.08 -16.07 -19.97
C GLY A 183 7.16 -16.92 -19.09
N ASP A 184 6.28 -16.30 -18.28
CA ASP A 184 5.48 -16.95 -17.22
C ASP A 184 3.98 -17.08 -17.57
N LEU A 185 3.69 -17.27 -18.85
CA LEU A 185 2.31 -17.38 -19.37
C LEU A 185 1.55 -18.60 -18.85
N VAL A 186 2.24 -19.74 -18.70
CA VAL A 186 1.60 -21.02 -18.36
C VAL A 186 1.00 -20.96 -16.96
N ASN A 187 1.73 -20.42 -15.99
CA ASN A 187 1.26 -20.26 -14.61
C ASN A 187 0.05 -19.30 -14.52
N GLY A 188 0.04 -18.24 -15.33
CA GLY A 188 -1.08 -17.30 -15.40
C GLY A 188 -2.38 -17.92 -15.95
N VAL A 189 -2.28 -18.82 -16.89
CA VAL A 189 -3.44 -19.56 -17.45
C VAL A 189 -3.98 -20.56 -16.42
N HIS A 190 -3.11 -21.29 -15.72
CA HIS A 190 -3.49 -22.26 -14.69
C HIS A 190 -4.21 -21.58 -13.50
N THR A 191 -3.69 -20.45 -13.02
CA THR A 191 -4.34 -19.66 -11.96
C THR A 191 -5.74 -19.21 -12.36
N ARG A 192 -5.93 -18.83 -13.61
CA ARG A 192 -7.22 -18.40 -14.14
C ARG A 192 -8.24 -19.53 -14.31
N LEU A 193 -7.78 -20.70 -14.75
CA LEU A 193 -8.64 -21.88 -14.85
C LEU A 193 -9.11 -22.32 -13.46
N ARG A 194 -8.26 -22.26 -12.44
CA ARG A 194 -8.65 -22.53 -11.04
C ARG A 194 -9.71 -21.53 -10.57
N ARG A 195 -9.55 -20.24 -10.86
CA ARG A 195 -10.54 -19.19 -10.51
C ARG A 195 -11.88 -19.38 -11.20
N ALA A 196 -11.87 -19.69 -12.49
CA ALA A 196 -13.09 -19.93 -13.25
C ALA A 196 -13.86 -21.17 -12.73
N ARG A 197 -13.16 -22.07 -12.04
CA ARG A 197 -13.71 -23.26 -11.38
C ARG A 197 -14.08 -23.06 -9.92
N GLY A 198 -13.84 -21.85 -9.35
CA GLY A 198 -14.10 -21.58 -7.94
C GLY A 198 -13.15 -22.27 -6.96
N THR A 199 -12.03 -22.82 -7.44
CA THR A 199 -11.02 -23.50 -6.63
C THR A 199 -9.85 -22.58 -6.36
N LEU A 200 -10.07 -21.51 -5.57
CA LEU A 200 -8.99 -20.70 -5.02
C LEU A 200 -8.25 -21.52 -3.96
N ASP A 201 -6.96 -21.62 -4.11
CA ASP A 201 -6.08 -22.26 -3.14
C ASP A 201 -5.41 -21.18 -2.29
N GLU A 202 -5.92 -20.98 -1.08
CA GLU A 202 -5.40 -20.00 -0.12
C GLU A 202 -3.96 -20.31 0.32
N SER A 203 -3.47 -21.53 0.07
CA SER A 203 -2.08 -21.92 0.33
C SER A 203 -1.13 -21.60 -0.83
N ASN A 204 -1.66 -21.14 -1.98
CA ASN A 204 -0.85 -20.86 -3.16
C ASN A 204 -0.45 -19.38 -3.24
N PRO A 205 0.84 -19.02 -3.14
CA PRO A 205 1.31 -17.64 -3.18
C PRO A 205 0.82 -16.84 -4.39
N SER A 206 0.69 -17.49 -5.56
CA SER A 206 0.18 -16.82 -6.77
C SER A 206 -1.32 -16.50 -6.73
N ASP A 207 -2.10 -17.23 -5.93
CA ASP A 207 -3.52 -16.95 -5.73
C ASP A 207 -3.72 -15.86 -4.66
N MET A 208 -2.80 -15.75 -3.71
CA MET A 208 -2.80 -14.74 -2.65
C MET A 208 -2.25 -13.38 -3.09
N VAL A 209 -1.29 -13.32 -4.00
CA VAL A 209 -0.84 -12.05 -4.63
C VAL A 209 -2.01 -11.32 -5.31
N GLU A 210 -3.09 -12.03 -5.60
CA GLU A 210 -4.30 -11.49 -6.19
C GLU A 210 -5.50 -11.43 -5.22
N TYR A 211 -5.25 -11.42 -3.89
CA TYR A 211 -6.29 -11.29 -2.87
C TYR A 211 -7.15 -10.02 -3.08
N HIS A 212 -6.55 -8.95 -3.55
CA HIS A 212 -7.27 -7.75 -3.97
C HIS A 212 -8.22 -7.99 -5.18
N VAL A 213 -7.92 -8.96 -6.03
CA VAL A 213 -8.81 -9.36 -7.15
C VAL A 213 -10.06 -10.05 -6.61
N VAL A 214 -9.91 -10.89 -5.61
CA VAL A 214 -11.03 -11.56 -4.93
C VAL A 214 -11.92 -10.54 -4.23
N ARG A 215 -11.35 -9.47 -3.69
CA ARG A 215 -12.08 -8.39 -3.01
C ARG A 215 -12.51 -7.25 -3.91
N GLN A 216 -12.23 -7.33 -5.19
CA GLN A 216 -12.61 -6.30 -6.17
C GLN A 216 -11.97 -4.92 -5.92
N GLY A 217 -10.76 -4.87 -5.35
CA GLY A 217 -10.05 -3.63 -5.04
C GLY A 217 -10.53 -2.94 -3.77
N VAL A 218 -10.13 -1.70 -3.58
CA VAL A 218 -10.47 -0.87 -2.42
C VAL A 218 -11.51 0.16 -2.83
N ASP A 219 -12.59 0.29 -2.06
CA ASP A 219 -13.62 1.32 -2.29
C ASP A 219 -13.08 2.70 -1.87
N ASP A 220 -12.36 3.31 -2.79
CA ASP A 220 -11.73 4.61 -2.64
C ASP A 220 -12.73 5.74 -2.35
N ARG A 221 -13.98 5.62 -2.81
CA ARG A 221 -15.03 6.60 -2.56
C ARG A 221 -15.63 6.45 -1.16
N ALA A 222 -15.82 5.23 -0.70
CA ALA A 222 -16.27 4.99 0.66
C ALA A 222 -15.23 5.49 1.67
N LEU A 223 -13.92 5.25 1.41
CA LEU A 223 -12.84 5.80 2.22
C LEU A 223 -12.83 7.34 2.21
N GLU A 224 -12.97 7.97 1.05
CA GLU A 224 -13.06 9.42 0.92
C GLU A 224 -14.22 9.98 1.76
N SER A 225 -15.41 9.38 1.67
CA SER A 225 -16.58 9.80 2.44
C SER A 225 -16.36 9.68 3.95
N MET A 226 -15.84 8.54 4.40
CA MET A 226 -15.55 8.29 5.82
C MET A 226 -14.50 9.26 6.38
N LEU A 227 -13.44 9.54 5.61
CA LEU A 227 -12.38 10.45 6.04
C LEU A 227 -12.84 11.92 6.08
N ARG A 228 -13.77 12.32 5.23
CA ARG A 228 -14.40 13.67 5.30
C ARG A 228 -15.16 13.93 6.59
N GLU A 229 -15.59 12.90 7.30
CA GLU A 229 -16.20 13.04 8.62
C GLU A 229 -15.16 13.34 9.72
N ARG A 230 -13.87 13.03 9.48
CA ARG A 230 -12.79 13.07 10.46
C ARG A 230 -11.73 14.11 10.18
N PHE A 231 -11.58 14.53 8.92
CA PHE A 231 -10.57 15.46 8.46
C PHE A 231 -11.23 16.64 7.75
N ASP A 232 -10.60 17.81 7.82
CA ASP A 232 -11.13 19.02 7.18
C ASP A 232 -10.92 19.01 5.67
N SER A 233 -9.84 18.39 5.21
CA SER A 233 -9.50 18.25 3.79
C SER A 233 -9.28 16.80 3.42
N VAL A 234 -9.89 16.36 2.31
CA VAL A 234 -9.62 15.03 1.72
C VAL A 234 -9.46 15.21 0.22
N ASP A 235 -8.25 14.94 -0.26
CA ASP A 235 -7.90 14.91 -1.68
C ASP A 235 -7.75 13.47 -2.14
N ARG A 236 -8.56 13.06 -3.11
CA ARG A 236 -8.54 11.75 -3.74
C ARG A 236 -8.36 11.89 -5.24
N TRP A 237 -7.36 11.22 -5.77
CA TRP A 237 -7.14 11.18 -7.22
C TRP A 237 -6.91 9.75 -7.70
N THR A 238 -7.09 9.52 -8.99
CA THR A 238 -6.87 8.22 -9.61
C THR A 238 -5.85 8.34 -10.73
N TYR A 239 -5.06 7.29 -10.94
CA TYR A 239 -4.02 7.26 -11.95
C TYR A 239 -3.84 5.86 -12.54
N TRP A 240 -3.12 5.80 -13.65
CA TRP A 240 -2.74 4.55 -14.27
C TRP A 240 -1.48 4.00 -13.59
N SER A 241 -1.51 2.73 -13.22
CA SER A 241 -0.38 2.00 -12.66
C SER A 241 -0.40 0.57 -13.15
N THR A 242 0.71 0.09 -13.73
CA THR A 242 0.89 -1.28 -14.23
C THR A 242 2.35 -1.68 -14.18
N GLN A 243 2.60 -2.99 -14.16
CA GLN A 243 3.97 -3.53 -14.12
C GLN A 243 4.74 -3.36 -15.43
N SER A 244 4.05 -3.30 -16.58
CA SER A 244 4.69 -3.18 -17.89
C SER A 244 5.21 -1.76 -18.16
N PRO A 245 6.52 -1.53 -18.37
CA PRO A 245 7.05 -0.18 -18.60
C PRO A 245 6.47 0.52 -19.84
N ALA A 246 6.33 -0.22 -20.94
CA ALA A 246 5.78 0.33 -22.18
C ALA A 246 4.31 0.74 -22.01
N LEU A 247 3.51 -0.10 -21.36
CA LEU A 247 2.09 0.18 -21.11
C LEU A 247 1.90 1.21 -19.99
N GLN A 248 2.84 1.31 -19.03
CA GLN A 248 2.88 2.41 -18.07
C GLN A 248 3.05 3.75 -18.77
N ALA A 249 4.02 3.85 -19.69
CA ALA A 249 4.29 5.07 -20.43
C ALA A 249 3.12 5.51 -21.32
N LEU A 250 2.45 4.55 -21.98
CA LEU A 250 1.28 4.82 -22.81
C LEU A 250 0.05 5.19 -21.96
N GLY A 251 -0.23 4.40 -20.92
CA GLY A 251 -1.42 4.56 -20.09
C GLY A 251 -1.37 5.82 -19.23
N SER A 252 -0.18 6.25 -18.80
CA SER A 252 -0.02 7.50 -18.03
C SER A 252 -0.44 8.75 -18.80
N ARG A 253 -0.41 8.71 -20.14
CA ARG A 253 -0.88 9.78 -21.03
C ARG A 253 -2.35 9.64 -21.44
N SER A 254 -3.02 8.60 -20.99
CA SER A 254 -4.43 8.30 -21.30
C SER A 254 -5.36 8.71 -20.16
N ARG A 255 -6.67 8.47 -20.35
CA ARG A 255 -7.69 8.61 -19.30
C ARG A 255 -7.90 7.32 -18.51
N LEU A 256 -7.06 6.30 -18.74
CA LEU A 256 -7.14 5.04 -18.01
C LEU A 256 -6.72 5.23 -16.54
N ARG A 257 -7.40 4.53 -15.65
CA ARG A 257 -7.17 4.59 -14.20
C ARG A 257 -7.33 3.20 -13.60
N THR A 258 -6.34 2.79 -12.84
CA THR A 258 -6.33 1.48 -12.15
C THR A 258 -6.13 1.60 -10.66
N THR A 259 -5.60 2.71 -10.22
CA THR A 259 -5.02 2.92 -8.90
C THR A 259 -5.44 4.29 -8.38
N PHE A 260 -5.49 4.46 -7.08
CA PHE A 260 -5.76 5.74 -6.46
C PHE A 260 -4.68 6.14 -5.47
N GLY A 261 -4.63 7.43 -5.17
CA GLY A 261 -4.01 8.03 -4.01
C GLY A 261 -5.05 8.84 -3.25
N LEU A 262 -4.87 8.90 -1.94
CA LEU A 262 -5.75 9.62 -1.03
C LEU A 262 -4.92 10.28 0.06
N VAL A 263 -5.17 11.56 0.32
CA VAL A 263 -4.60 12.32 1.44
C VAL A 263 -5.74 13.00 2.18
N ALA A 264 -5.81 12.75 3.48
CA ALA A 264 -6.71 13.43 4.40
C ALA A 264 -5.87 14.26 5.38
N SER A 265 -6.11 15.54 5.47
CA SER A 265 -5.33 16.49 6.26
C SER A 265 -6.21 17.23 7.26
N ASP A 266 -5.57 17.73 8.30
CA ASP A 266 -6.21 18.49 9.37
C ASP A 266 -7.28 17.67 10.09
N ARG A 267 -6.82 16.59 10.78
CA ARG A 267 -7.71 15.78 11.60
C ARG A 267 -8.45 16.66 12.61
N ARG A 268 -9.76 16.50 12.66
CA ARG A 268 -10.61 17.19 13.65
C ARG A 268 -10.37 16.65 15.06
N SER A 269 -10.65 17.49 16.03
CA SER A 269 -10.54 17.14 17.47
C SER A 269 -11.51 16.04 17.88
#